data_9112afc9a0542445cfd4c4c622418be4
#
_entry.id   9112afc9a0542445cfd4c4c622418be4
#
_cell.length_a   1.000
_cell.length_b   1.000
_cell.length_c   1.000
_cell.angle_alpha   90.00
_cell.angle_beta   90.00
_cell.angle_gamma   90.00
#
_symmetry.space_group_name_H-M   'P 1'
#
loop_
_entity.id
_entity.type
_entity.pdbx_description
1 polymer ?
#
loop_
_entity_poly.entity_id
_entity_poly.type
_entity_poly.pdbx_seq_one_letter_code
_entity_poly.pdbx_strand_id
1 'polypeptide(L)'
;MRGWRFPDPTPGNSPIPLLTSAAQAVVMASPRLRYGRYSRTGNVYVLTTVTVRREPLFADAANVAVLVDALRFVERAGISHSLAWVVMPDHVHWLMELQMGTLAECMSLLKSRSSRLLNQQLGRRGALWQHGYHDHTVRSDESLHEKAMYILANPVRAGLACEVGEYPHAWCRWPL
;
A
#
# COMPACT_ATOMS: atom_id res chain seq x y z
N MET A 1 14.30 -5.09 30.16
CA MET A 1 14.63 -4.11 29.11
C MET A 1 15.81 -4.67 28.31
N ARG A 2 15.58 -5.26 27.17
CA ARG A 2 16.64 -5.68 26.24
C ARG A 2 16.38 -4.95 24.93
N GLY A 3 17.20 -3.91 24.66
CA GLY A 3 17.14 -3.07 23.49
C GLY A 3 17.47 -3.86 22.22
N TRP A 4 16.63 -3.71 21.23
CA TRP A 4 16.86 -4.18 19.87
C TRP A 4 17.96 -3.32 19.23
N ARG A 5 19.11 -3.92 18.92
CA ARG A 5 20.15 -3.29 18.11
C ARG A 5 19.92 -3.67 16.66
N PHE A 6 19.81 -2.67 15.81
CA PHE A 6 19.92 -2.85 14.36
C PHE A 6 21.37 -3.17 14.00
N PRO A 7 21.65 -4.02 13.00
CA PRO A 7 23.01 -4.20 12.51
C PRO A 7 23.48 -2.92 11.82
N ASP A 8 24.68 -2.45 12.19
CA ASP A 8 25.36 -1.31 11.58
C ASP A 8 25.66 -1.57 10.10
N PRO A 9 25.45 -0.57 9.22
CA PRO A 9 25.90 -0.67 7.85
C PRO A 9 27.42 -0.49 7.80
N THR A 10 28.15 -1.56 7.53
CA THR A 10 29.59 -1.49 7.20
C THR A 10 29.77 -0.76 5.87
N PRO A 11 30.67 0.23 5.77
CA PRO A 11 30.98 0.88 4.51
C PRO A 11 31.94 0.01 3.68
N GLY A 12 31.40 -0.79 2.77
CA GLY A 12 32.15 -1.45 1.73
C GLY A 12 32.19 -0.56 0.49
N ASN A 13 33.33 0.13 0.31
CA ASN A 13 33.60 0.97 -0.84
C ASN A 13 33.92 0.10 -2.05
N SER A 14 33.01 0.01 -3.02
CA SER A 14 33.30 -0.48 -4.38
C SER A 14 32.54 0.38 -5.40
N PRO A 15 33.18 0.83 -6.48
CA PRO A 15 32.56 1.77 -7.41
C PRO A 15 31.42 1.10 -8.19
N ILE A 16 30.29 1.76 -8.20
CA ILE A 16 29.12 1.39 -8.99
C ILE A 16 29.47 1.63 -10.48
N PRO A 17 29.39 0.63 -11.36
CA PRO A 17 29.50 0.89 -12.77
C PRO A 17 28.30 1.70 -13.26
N LEU A 18 28.56 2.79 -13.96
CA LEU A 18 27.59 3.55 -14.74
C LEU A 18 26.93 2.61 -15.77
N LEU A 19 25.76 2.10 -15.44
CA LEU A 19 24.93 1.40 -16.41
C LEU A 19 24.21 2.44 -17.26
N THR A 20 24.66 2.50 -18.50
CA THR A 20 24.07 3.17 -19.65
C THR A 20 22.57 2.89 -19.76
N SER A 21 21.84 3.98 -20.06
CA SER A 21 20.50 4.04 -20.60
C SER A 21 20.18 2.89 -21.57
N ALA A 22 19.46 1.87 -21.15
CA ALA A 22 18.57 1.01 -21.93
C ALA A 22 18.11 -0.20 -21.12
N ALA A 23 17.34 0.00 -20.05
CA ALA A 23 16.47 -1.03 -19.50
C ALA A 23 15.34 -0.39 -18.71
N GLN A 24 14.51 0.43 -19.36
CA GLN A 24 13.12 0.54 -18.97
C GLN A 24 12.49 -0.83 -19.27
N ALA A 25 12.69 -1.78 -18.36
CA ALA A 25 11.89 -2.98 -18.33
C ALA A 25 10.44 -2.51 -18.10
N VAL A 26 9.69 -2.49 -19.18
CA VAL A 26 8.23 -2.55 -19.14
C VAL A 26 7.91 -3.76 -18.27
N VAL A 27 7.55 -3.51 -17.01
CA VAL A 27 6.95 -4.54 -16.16
C VAL A 27 5.59 -4.81 -16.80
N MET A 28 5.60 -5.64 -17.84
CA MET A 28 4.43 -6.29 -18.38
C MET A 28 3.83 -7.03 -17.20
N ALA A 29 2.68 -6.58 -16.73
CA ALA A 29 1.89 -7.29 -15.74
C ALA A 29 1.69 -8.71 -16.27
N SER A 30 2.49 -9.65 -15.74
CA SER A 30 2.49 -11.03 -16.19
C SER A 30 1.08 -11.60 -16.11
N PRO A 31 0.54 -12.24 -17.16
CA PRO A 31 -0.74 -12.94 -17.09
C PRO A 31 -0.80 -13.98 -15.96
N ARG A 32 0.36 -14.44 -15.48
CA ARG A 32 0.49 -15.34 -14.32
C ARG A 32 0.04 -14.73 -13.00
N LEU A 33 -0.05 -13.40 -12.86
CA LEU A 33 -0.61 -12.73 -11.67
C LEU A 33 -2.12 -12.90 -11.54
N ARG A 34 -2.82 -13.42 -12.55
CA ARG A 34 -4.26 -13.70 -12.51
C ARG A 34 -4.60 -15.14 -12.15
N TYR A 35 -3.67 -16.08 -12.35
CA TYR A 35 -3.87 -17.50 -12.05
C TYR A 35 -3.44 -17.78 -10.60
N GLY A 36 -4.40 -18.09 -9.73
CA GLY A 36 -4.14 -18.56 -8.37
C GLY A 36 -4.36 -17.55 -7.25
N ARG A 37 -4.95 -16.37 -7.47
CA ARG A 37 -5.39 -15.48 -6.39
C ARG A 37 -6.62 -16.05 -5.72
N TYR A 38 -6.37 -16.99 -4.82
CA TYR A 38 -7.42 -17.56 -3.99
C TYR A 38 -7.65 -16.61 -2.81
N SER A 39 -8.66 -15.74 -2.94
CA SER A 39 -9.09 -14.93 -1.80
C SER A 39 -10.02 -15.75 -0.91
N ARG A 40 -9.76 -15.73 0.38
CA ARG A 40 -10.56 -16.41 1.38
C ARG A 40 -11.02 -15.42 2.44
N THR A 41 -12.31 -15.37 2.69
CA THR A 41 -12.91 -14.64 3.82
C THR A 41 -12.30 -15.10 5.14
N GLY A 42 -12.04 -14.16 6.04
CA GLY A 42 -11.35 -14.37 7.30
C GLY A 42 -9.82 -14.36 7.21
N ASN A 43 -9.25 -14.37 5.99
CA ASN A 43 -7.80 -14.22 5.85
C ASN A 43 -7.39 -12.73 5.86
N VAL A 44 -6.18 -12.50 6.37
CA VAL A 44 -5.56 -11.17 6.38
C VAL A 44 -4.60 -11.04 5.20
N TYR A 45 -4.62 -9.87 4.60
CA TYR A 45 -3.82 -9.54 3.41
C TYR A 45 -3.10 -8.21 3.57
N VAL A 46 -1.86 -8.14 3.08
CA VAL A 46 -1.18 -6.88 2.78
C VAL A 46 -1.41 -6.57 1.32
N LEU A 47 -2.07 -5.46 1.03
CA LEU A 47 -2.40 -5.01 -0.32
C LEU A 47 -1.59 -3.75 -0.65
N THR A 48 -1.10 -3.68 -1.89
CA THR A 48 -0.44 -2.47 -2.40
C THR A 48 -1.02 -2.11 -3.76
N THR A 49 -1.44 -0.87 -3.93
CA THR A 49 -1.85 -0.32 -5.23
C THR A 49 -1.16 1.01 -5.50
N VAL A 50 -0.76 1.22 -6.74
CA VAL A 50 0.11 2.32 -7.18
C VAL A 50 -0.64 3.18 -8.19
N THR A 51 -0.42 4.50 -8.15
CA THR A 51 -0.97 5.44 -9.15
C THR A 51 -0.35 5.21 -10.53
N VAL A 52 -1.08 5.57 -11.58
CA VAL A 52 -0.55 5.54 -12.94
C VAL A 52 0.70 6.41 -13.02
N ARG A 53 1.78 5.89 -13.65
CA ARG A 53 3.08 6.56 -13.77
C ARG A 53 3.72 6.99 -12.46
N ARG A 54 3.28 6.43 -11.34
CA ARG A 54 3.72 6.81 -9.99
C ARG A 54 3.52 8.32 -9.72
N GLU A 55 2.45 8.89 -10.25
CA GLU A 55 2.08 10.28 -10.02
C GLU A 55 1.85 10.53 -8.52
N PRO A 56 2.53 11.50 -7.88
CA PRO A 56 2.49 11.69 -6.42
C PRO A 56 1.21 12.41 -5.96
N LEU A 57 0.04 11.88 -6.35
CA LEU A 57 -1.26 12.49 -6.08
C LEU A 57 -1.57 12.64 -4.59
N PHE A 58 -1.01 11.75 -3.77
CA PHE A 58 -1.23 11.73 -2.32
C PHE A 58 -0.16 12.51 -1.53
N ALA A 59 0.66 13.32 -2.21
CA ALA A 59 1.42 14.37 -1.56
C ALA A 59 0.50 15.49 -1.02
N ASP A 60 -0.72 15.62 -1.58
CA ASP A 60 -1.76 16.53 -1.13
C ASP A 60 -2.67 15.83 -0.11
N ALA A 61 -2.79 16.40 1.10
CA ALA A 61 -3.62 15.88 2.18
C ALA A 61 -5.12 15.79 1.82
N ALA A 62 -5.63 16.68 0.95
CA ALA A 62 -7.01 16.61 0.49
C ALA A 62 -7.27 15.34 -0.34
N ASN A 63 -6.29 14.93 -1.16
CA ASN A 63 -6.38 13.70 -1.93
C ASN A 63 -6.27 12.46 -1.03
N VAL A 64 -5.45 12.52 0.01
CA VAL A 64 -5.36 11.46 1.03
C VAL A 64 -6.70 11.29 1.73
N ALA A 65 -7.37 12.39 2.12
CA ALA A 65 -8.68 12.31 2.78
C ALA A 65 -9.72 11.57 1.91
N VAL A 66 -9.73 11.79 0.60
CA VAL A 66 -10.61 11.07 -0.35
C VAL A 66 -10.31 9.57 -0.37
N LEU A 67 -9.02 9.20 -0.38
CA LEU A 67 -8.64 7.79 -0.37
C LEU A 67 -9.01 7.12 0.97
N VAL A 68 -8.78 7.79 2.09
CA VAL A 68 -9.16 7.29 3.42
C VAL A 68 -10.68 7.13 3.53
N ASP A 69 -11.48 8.06 2.99
CA ASP A 69 -12.94 7.87 2.91
C ASP A 69 -13.32 6.66 2.06
N ALA A 70 -12.61 6.41 0.95
CA ALA A 70 -12.85 5.23 0.13
C ALA A 70 -12.50 3.91 0.88
N LEU A 71 -11.42 3.87 1.67
CA LEU A 71 -11.08 2.73 2.54
C LEU A 71 -12.20 2.49 3.57
N ARG A 72 -12.61 3.54 4.27
CA ARG A 72 -13.71 3.48 5.26
C ARG A 72 -15.04 3.09 4.63
N PHE A 73 -15.28 3.46 3.39
CA PHE A 73 -16.48 3.06 2.66
C PHE A 73 -16.52 1.55 2.42
N VAL A 74 -15.39 0.96 1.99
CA VAL A 74 -15.27 -0.51 1.79
C VAL A 74 -15.48 -1.24 3.10
N GLU A 75 -14.98 -0.69 4.20
CA GLU A 75 -15.15 -1.25 5.55
C GLU A 75 -16.62 -1.15 6.02
N ARG A 76 -17.27 0.00 5.87
CA ARG A 76 -18.71 0.17 6.18
C ARG A 76 -19.62 -0.72 5.34
N ALA A 77 -19.18 -1.09 4.13
CA ALA A 77 -19.89 -2.06 3.28
C ALA A 77 -19.71 -3.51 3.75
N GLY A 78 -18.97 -3.76 4.84
CA GLY A 78 -18.74 -5.09 5.40
C GLY A 78 -17.83 -5.99 4.56
N ILE A 79 -17.10 -5.42 3.59
CA ILE A 79 -16.22 -6.18 2.69
C ILE A 79 -14.86 -6.41 3.33
N SER A 80 -14.36 -5.44 4.09
CA SER A 80 -13.05 -5.48 4.74
C SER A 80 -13.10 -4.99 6.16
N HIS A 81 -12.10 -5.40 6.94
CA HIS A 81 -11.78 -4.83 8.24
C HIS A 81 -10.33 -4.34 8.19
N SER A 82 -10.13 -3.04 8.26
CA SER A 82 -8.80 -2.43 8.23
C SER A 82 -8.06 -2.70 9.53
N LEU A 83 -6.80 -3.10 9.43
CA LEU A 83 -5.90 -3.30 10.56
C LEU A 83 -4.80 -2.24 10.61
N ALA A 84 -4.27 -1.85 9.46
CA ALA A 84 -3.37 -0.71 9.31
C ALA A 84 -3.35 -0.25 7.84
N TRP A 85 -3.04 1.01 7.62
CA TRP A 85 -2.74 1.52 6.27
C TRP A 85 -1.76 2.67 6.34
N VAL A 86 -1.03 2.85 5.25
CA VAL A 86 -0.19 4.02 5.02
C VAL A 86 -0.36 4.49 3.58
N VAL A 87 -0.67 5.75 3.40
CA VAL A 87 -0.84 6.39 2.10
C VAL A 87 0.45 7.15 1.77
N MET A 88 1.26 6.54 0.91
CA MET A 88 2.47 7.15 0.36
C MET A 88 2.12 8.09 -0.79
N PRO A 89 3.02 9.00 -1.21
CA PRO A 89 2.69 9.99 -2.24
C PRO A 89 2.11 9.41 -3.54
N ASP A 90 2.53 8.21 -3.96
CA ASP A 90 2.15 7.57 -5.22
C ASP A 90 1.52 6.19 -5.08
N HIS A 91 1.29 5.70 -3.85
CA HIS A 91 0.73 4.38 -3.60
C HIS A 91 0.17 4.27 -2.18
N VAL A 92 -0.57 3.19 -1.93
CA VAL A 92 -1.07 2.86 -0.59
C VAL A 92 -0.69 1.42 -0.25
N HIS A 93 -0.26 1.21 0.99
CA HIS A 93 -0.21 -0.10 1.63
C HIS A 93 -1.38 -0.23 2.59
N TRP A 94 -2.06 -1.37 2.54
CA TRP A 94 -3.24 -1.64 3.34
C TRP A 94 -3.19 -3.06 3.89
N LEU A 95 -3.11 -3.19 5.21
CA LEU A 95 -3.27 -4.44 5.95
C LEU A 95 -4.74 -4.55 6.34
N MET A 96 -5.42 -5.58 5.85
CA MET A 96 -6.85 -5.77 6.07
C MET A 96 -7.24 -7.25 6.13
N GLU A 97 -8.29 -7.53 6.86
CA GLU A 97 -8.98 -8.81 6.84
C GLU A 97 -10.14 -8.76 5.85
N LEU A 98 -10.24 -9.76 4.97
CA LEU A 98 -11.35 -9.88 4.04
C LEU A 98 -12.56 -10.46 4.77
N GLN A 99 -13.65 -9.69 4.87
CA GLN A 99 -14.87 -10.08 5.58
C GLN A 99 -15.90 -10.73 4.65
N MET A 100 -15.97 -10.27 3.39
CA MET A 100 -16.94 -10.75 2.42
C MET A 100 -16.41 -10.62 0.99
N GLY A 101 -16.83 -11.53 0.12
CA GLY A 101 -16.49 -11.51 -1.31
C GLY A 101 -15.05 -11.89 -1.60
N THR A 102 -14.45 -11.25 -2.58
CA THR A 102 -13.09 -11.51 -3.06
C THR A 102 -12.20 -10.27 -2.95
N LEU A 103 -10.88 -10.45 -2.92
CA LEU A 103 -9.93 -9.33 -3.01
C LEU A 103 -10.11 -8.51 -4.30
N ALA A 104 -10.48 -9.17 -5.39
CA ALA A 104 -10.71 -8.49 -6.67
C ALA A 104 -11.90 -7.53 -6.58
N GLU A 105 -13.02 -7.94 -5.96
CA GLU A 105 -14.19 -7.09 -5.71
C GLU A 105 -13.86 -5.95 -4.75
N CYS A 106 -13.19 -6.26 -3.64
CA CYS A 106 -12.74 -5.28 -2.65
C CYS A 106 -11.88 -4.18 -3.30
N MET A 107 -10.84 -4.59 -4.04
CA MET A 107 -9.92 -3.65 -4.70
C MET A 107 -10.58 -2.92 -5.88
N SER A 108 -11.50 -3.56 -6.60
CA SER A 108 -12.29 -2.91 -7.65
C SER A 108 -13.14 -1.78 -7.07
N LEU A 109 -13.82 -2.04 -5.96
CA LEU A 109 -14.65 -1.04 -5.28
C LEU A 109 -13.81 0.14 -4.76
N LEU A 110 -12.70 -0.14 -4.05
CA LEU A 110 -11.77 0.88 -3.56
C LEU A 110 -11.26 1.76 -4.71
N LYS A 111 -10.72 1.13 -5.76
CA LYS A 111 -10.10 1.83 -6.88
C LYS A 111 -11.11 2.62 -7.70
N SER A 112 -12.29 2.08 -7.96
CA SER A 112 -13.35 2.76 -8.72
C SER A 112 -13.87 3.98 -7.97
N ARG A 113 -14.16 3.82 -6.66
CA ARG A 113 -14.64 4.93 -5.81
C ARG A 113 -13.61 6.04 -5.71
N SER A 114 -12.38 5.71 -5.31
CA SER A 114 -11.31 6.71 -5.15
C SER A 114 -10.97 7.40 -6.47
N SER A 115 -10.90 6.66 -7.60
CA SER A 115 -10.68 7.25 -8.93
C SER A 115 -11.78 8.23 -9.32
N ARG A 116 -13.04 7.86 -9.12
CA ARG A 116 -14.16 8.75 -9.45
C ARG A 116 -14.13 10.04 -8.65
N LEU A 117 -13.94 9.94 -7.34
CA LEU A 117 -13.93 11.11 -6.45
C LEU A 117 -12.72 12.00 -6.68
N LEU A 118 -11.51 11.42 -6.83
CA LEU A 118 -10.30 12.18 -7.09
C LEU A 118 -10.31 12.82 -8.48
N ASN A 119 -10.79 12.13 -9.51
CA ASN A 119 -10.94 12.71 -10.84
C ASN A 119 -11.93 13.89 -10.85
N GLN A 120 -13.01 13.79 -10.08
CA GLN A 120 -13.96 14.89 -9.91
C GLN A 120 -13.33 16.07 -9.18
N GLN A 121 -12.64 15.84 -8.06
CA GLN A 121 -11.98 16.88 -7.26
C GLN A 121 -10.88 17.60 -8.04
N LEU A 122 -10.10 16.86 -8.85
CA LEU A 122 -8.95 17.38 -9.59
C LEU A 122 -9.30 17.85 -11.01
N GLY A 123 -10.58 17.78 -11.42
CA GLY A 123 -11.00 18.14 -12.79
C GLY A 123 -10.34 17.28 -13.88
N ARG A 124 -9.88 16.07 -13.54
CA ARG A 124 -9.16 15.17 -14.46
C ARG A 124 -10.04 14.01 -14.93
N ARG A 125 -9.57 13.33 -15.98
CA ARG A 125 -10.21 12.11 -16.52
C ARG A 125 -9.17 11.01 -16.69
N GLY A 126 -9.63 9.77 -16.81
CA GLY A 126 -8.79 8.61 -17.07
C GLY A 126 -8.44 7.81 -15.82
N ALA A 127 -7.54 6.84 -16.00
CA ALA A 127 -7.13 5.96 -14.93
C ALA A 127 -6.28 6.69 -13.87
N LEU A 128 -6.63 6.46 -12.59
CA LEU A 128 -5.85 6.95 -11.47
C LEU A 128 -4.85 5.89 -10.99
N TRP A 129 -5.26 4.64 -10.99
CA TRP A 129 -4.48 3.51 -10.52
C TRP A 129 -3.91 2.69 -11.68
N GLN A 130 -2.73 2.13 -11.47
CA GLN A 130 -2.19 1.10 -12.35
C GLN A 130 -3.13 -0.11 -12.38
N HIS A 131 -3.06 -0.88 -13.46
CA HIS A 131 -3.82 -2.12 -13.57
C HIS A 131 -3.33 -3.14 -12.52
N GLY A 132 -4.28 -3.83 -11.87
CA GLY A 132 -3.98 -4.81 -10.83
C GLY A 132 -3.60 -4.17 -9.48
N TYR A 133 -3.06 -4.99 -8.61
CA TYR A 133 -2.55 -4.66 -7.28
C TYR A 133 -1.61 -5.78 -6.85
N HIS A 134 -0.77 -5.55 -5.86
CA HIS A 134 0.03 -6.57 -5.21
C HIS A 134 -0.68 -7.02 -3.95
N ASP A 135 -0.70 -8.32 -3.70
CA ASP A 135 -1.25 -8.93 -2.50
C ASP A 135 -0.29 -9.94 -1.91
N HIS A 136 -0.26 -9.98 -0.59
CA HIS A 136 0.43 -10.99 0.19
C HIS A 136 -0.51 -11.46 1.30
N THR A 137 -0.79 -12.76 1.35
CA THR A 137 -1.57 -13.36 2.43
C THR A 137 -0.70 -13.48 3.67
N VAL A 138 -1.14 -12.92 4.78
CA VAL A 138 -0.46 -13.08 6.08
C VAL A 138 -0.77 -14.47 6.60
N ARG A 139 0.27 -15.25 6.91
CA ARG A 139 0.13 -16.61 7.42
C ARG A 139 -0.25 -16.60 8.90
N SER A 140 -0.81 -17.70 9.38
CA SER A 140 -1.26 -17.82 10.78
C SER A 140 -0.14 -17.75 11.82
N ASP A 141 1.09 -18.02 11.42
CA ASP A 141 2.30 -17.95 12.24
C ASP A 141 2.97 -16.54 12.23
N GLU A 142 2.48 -15.64 11.38
CA GLU A 142 3.00 -14.28 11.29
C GLU A 142 2.23 -13.33 12.24
N SER A 143 2.97 -12.49 12.97
CA SER A 143 2.37 -11.47 13.83
C SER A 143 1.74 -10.36 12.99
N LEU A 144 0.43 -10.13 13.17
CA LEU A 144 -0.29 -9.04 12.53
C LEU A 144 0.25 -7.67 12.96
N HIS A 145 0.68 -7.56 14.22
CA HIS A 145 1.30 -6.34 14.73
C HIS A 145 2.64 -6.05 14.04
N GLU A 146 3.49 -7.06 13.86
CA GLU A 146 4.76 -6.89 13.13
C GLU A 146 4.52 -6.49 11.67
N LYS A 147 3.51 -7.06 11.02
CA LYS A 147 3.12 -6.66 9.64
C LYS A 147 2.61 -5.22 9.59
N ALA A 148 1.82 -4.79 10.57
CA ALA A 148 1.37 -3.41 10.68
C ALA A 148 2.58 -2.47 10.86
N MET A 149 3.49 -2.77 11.80
CA MET A 149 4.70 -1.99 12.02
C MET A 149 5.59 -1.94 10.78
N TYR A 150 5.70 -3.05 10.04
CA TYR A 150 6.44 -3.09 8.78
C TYR A 150 5.89 -2.12 7.74
N ILE A 151 4.56 -2.08 7.53
CA ILE A 151 3.97 -1.14 6.56
C ILE A 151 4.04 0.31 7.05
N LEU A 152 3.88 0.55 8.36
CA LEU A 152 3.97 1.89 8.95
C LEU A 152 5.40 2.46 8.93
N ALA A 153 6.41 1.63 8.83
CA ALA A 153 7.80 2.07 8.66
C ALA A 153 8.15 2.47 7.20
N ASN A 154 7.23 2.32 6.23
CA ASN A 154 7.49 2.73 4.85
C ASN A 154 7.83 4.22 4.70
N PRO A 155 7.16 5.18 5.37
CA PRO A 155 7.54 6.59 5.31
C PRO A 155 8.95 6.85 5.83
N VAL A 156 9.36 6.19 6.91
CA VAL A 156 10.72 6.33 7.46
C VAL A 156 11.75 5.81 6.45
N ARG A 157 11.52 4.63 5.87
CA ARG A 157 12.40 4.07 4.81
C ARG A 157 12.46 4.95 3.56
N ALA A 158 11.41 5.71 3.29
CA ALA A 158 11.34 6.65 2.16
C ALA A 158 11.86 8.06 2.51
N GLY A 159 12.32 8.30 3.75
CA GLY A 159 12.78 9.62 4.20
C GLY A 159 11.67 10.66 4.35
N LEU A 160 10.41 10.24 4.48
CA LEU A 160 9.24 11.11 4.65
C LEU A 160 8.89 11.37 6.13
N ALA A 161 9.52 10.66 7.05
CA ALA A 161 9.40 10.81 8.50
C ALA A 161 10.70 10.34 9.15
N CYS A 162 10.99 10.80 10.36
CA CYS A 162 12.14 10.35 11.14
C CYS A 162 11.83 9.07 11.93
N GLU A 163 10.61 8.96 12.46
CA GLU A 163 10.17 7.84 13.29
C GLU A 163 8.81 7.31 12.84
N VAL A 164 8.53 6.05 13.23
CA VAL A 164 7.20 5.45 13.02
C VAL A 164 6.19 6.17 13.91
N GLY A 165 5.06 6.58 13.31
CA GLY A 165 4.02 7.34 14.01
C GLY A 165 4.03 8.84 13.69
N GLU A 166 5.12 9.41 13.19
CA GLU A 166 5.19 10.82 12.80
C GLU A 166 4.49 11.12 11.47
N TYR A 167 4.38 10.12 10.58
CA TYR A 167 3.80 10.33 9.26
C TYR A 167 2.29 10.50 9.33
N PRO A 168 1.72 11.67 8.93
CA PRO A 168 0.32 11.99 9.18
C PRO A 168 -0.68 11.17 8.36
N HIS A 169 -0.22 10.50 7.30
CA HIS A 169 -1.06 9.73 6.38
C HIS A 169 -0.95 8.23 6.63
N ALA A 170 -0.88 7.85 7.90
CA ALA A 170 -0.84 6.48 8.37
C ALA A 170 -1.85 6.26 9.49
N TRP A 171 -2.31 5.03 9.61
CA TRP A 171 -3.19 4.62 10.70
C TRP A 171 -2.95 3.14 11.03
N CYS A 172 -3.09 2.83 12.30
CA CYS A 172 -2.97 1.49 12.84
C CYS A 172 -4.01 1.26 13.93
N ARG A 173 -4.52 0.04 14.01
CA ARG A 173 -5.46 -0.38 15.03
C ARG A 173 -4.83 -0.49 16.41
N TRP A 174 -3.54 -0.80 16.47
CA TRP A 174 -2.79 -0.94 17.72
C TRP A 174 -2.15 0.40 18.11
N PRO A 175 -1.96 0.66 19.40
CA PRO A 175 -1.16 1.79 19.86
C PRO A 175 0.27 1.74 19.26
N LEU A 176 0.79 2.88 18.85
CA LEU A 176 2.16 3.06 18.36
C LEU A 176 3.08 3.46 19.51
#